data_73fb8eb8e59f5d8845c88dfc65a9403f
#
_entry.id   73fb8eb8e59f5d8845c88dfc65a9403f
#
_cell.length_a   1.000
_cell.length_b   1.000
_cell.length_c   1.000
_cell.angle_alpha   90.00
_cell.angle_beta   90.00
_cell.angle_gamma   90.00
#
_symmetry.space_group_name_H-M   'P 1'
#
loop_
_entity.id
_entity.type
_entity.pdbx_description
1 polymer ?
#
loop_
_entity_poly.entity_id
_entity_poly.type
_entity_poly.pdbx_seq_one_letter_code
_entity_poly.pdbx_strand_id
1 'polypeptide(L)'
;MYLALPRSVRQGVYYGDNVSSAENQQERLTEFRGWVIGFVDGEGCFSIGLVRQPSRPGRSGYTTGYQVSHDFVVTQGASSVSCLDDLCEFFGAGRVYVNRRHDNHREHLYRYVVCRREDLLERVIPFFRQYPLRTAKRLDFEKFASCVELMAEGRHKTHTGLAEIVEIMQTMNRRKPRHELVRILRGHTPDIQDTG
;
A
#
# COMPACT_ATOMS: atom_id res chain seq x y z
N MET A 1 -6.95 -1.02 -17.21
CA MET A 1 -7.26 -1.36 -15.81
C MET A 1 -8.78 -1.35 -15.62
N TYR A 2 -9.40 -2.50 -15.33
CA TYR A 2 -10.84 -2.58 -15.07
C TYR A 2 -11.09 -2.33 -13.58
N LEU A 3 -11.48 -1.12 -13.23
CA LEU A 3 -12.01 -0.79 -11.90
C LEU A 3 -13.54 -0.96 -11.95
N ALA A 4 -14.08 -1.83 -11.12
CA ALA A 4 -15.51 -2.09 -11.07
C ALA A 4 -16.17 -1.25 -9.98
N LEU A 5 -17.38 -0.75 -10.24
CA LEU A 5 -18.20 -0.15 -9.18
C LEU A 5 -18.58 -1.22 -8.15
N PRO A 6 -18.43 -0.95 -6.83
CA PRO A 6 -18.90 -1.84 -5.78
C PRO A 6 -20.41 -2.11 -5.87
N ARG A 7 -20.86 -3.24 -5.33
CA ARG A 7 -22.28 -3.64 -5.35
C ARG A 7 -23.15 -2.63 -4.62
N SER A 8 -22.67 -2.06 -3.51
CA SER A 8 -23.33 -1.01 -2.75
C SER A 8 -23.68 0.20 -3.62
N VAL A 9 -22.78 0.60 -4.51
CA VAL A 9 -22.96 1.75 -5.42
C VAL A 9 -23.83 1.38 -6.63
N ARG A 10 -23.74 0.11 -7.09
CA ARG A 10 -24.59 -0.38 -8.22
C ARG A 10 -26.06 -0.52 -7.83
N GLN A 11 -26.36 -0.85 -6.58
CA GLN A 11 -27.72 -1.07 -6.07
C GLN A 11 -28.33 0.15 -5.40
N GLY A 12 -27.64 1.30 -5.40
CA GLY A 12 -28.18 2.54 -4.82
C GLY A 12 -29.56 2.85 -5.39
N VAL A 13 -30.55 2.78 -4.51
CA VAL A 13 -31.97 3.08 -4.81
C VAL A 13 -32.09 4.57 -5.06
N TYR A 14 -31.95 4.98 -6.31
CA TYR A 14 -32.49 6.27 -6.73
C TYR A 14 -33.95 6.06 -7.13
N TYR A 15 -34.86 6.67 -6.39
CA TYR A 15 -36.23 6.87 -6.80
C TYR A 15 -36.23 7.77 -8.03
N GLY A 16 -36.55 7.22 -9.18
CA GLY A 16 -36.77 7.96 -10.41
C GLY A 16 -36.06 7.37 -11.63
N ASP A 17 -36.88 6.79 -12.49
CA ASP A 17 -36.69 6.48 -13.91
C ASP A 17 -35.45 5.70 -14.39
N ASN A 18 -35.76 4.57 -14.99
CA ASN A 18 -35.07 3.78 -16.01
C ASN A 18 -33.72 4.36 -16.48
N VAL A 19 -32.64 4.07 -15.77
CA VAL A 19 -31.34 4.59 -16.17
C VAL A 19 -30.27 3.52 -16.12
N SER A 20 -30.30 2.66 -17.12
CA SER A 20 -29.18 1.78 -17.47
C SER A 20 -28.38 2.34 -18.65
N SER A 21 -28.28 3.67 -18.78
CA SER A 21 -27.44 4.23 -19.84
C SER A 21 -25.96 4.13 -19.44
N ALA A 22 -25.08 3.88 -20.41
CA ALA A 22 -23.63 3.86 -20.20
C ALA A 22 -23.11 5.17 -19.59
N GLU A 23 -23.77 6.28 -19.85
CA GLU A 23 -23.46 7.61 -19.30
C GLU A 23 -23.62 7.66 -17.78
N ASN A 24 -24.70 7.12 -17.22
CA ASN A 24 -24.91 7.10 -15.77
C ASN A 24 -23.97 6.14 -15.03
N GLN A 25 -23.56 5.05 -15.67
CA GLN A 25 -22.53 4.18 -15.11
C GLN A 25 -21.18 4.89 -15.05
N GLN A 26 -20.87 5.69 -16.08
CA GLN A 26 -19.65 6.47 -16.14
C GLN A 26 -19.64 7.61 -15.11
N GLU A 27 -20.76 8.28 -14.89
CA GLU A 27 -20.93 9.32 -13.89
C GLU A 27 -20.73 8.74 -12.48
N ARG A 28 -21.44 7.67 -12.13
CA ARG A 28 -21.27 6.97 -10.84
C ARG A 28 -19.84 6.48 -10.61
N LEU A 29 -19.18 5.99 -11.64
CA LEU A 29 -17.78 5.59 -11.55
C LEU A 29 -16.88 6.79 -11.27
N THR A 30 -17.18 7.93 -11.87
CA THR A 30 -16.42 9.18 -11.67
C THR A 30 -16.61 9.73 -10.24
N GLU A 31 -17.83 9.74 -9.74
CA GLU A 31 -18.16 10.12 -8.37
C GLU A 31 -17.46 9.19 -7.36
N PHE A 32 -17.55 7.88 -7.57
CA PHE A 32 -16.94 6.90 -6.69
C PHE A 32 -15.40 7.01 -6.69
N ARG A 33 -14.77 7.28 -7.84
CA ARG A 33 -13.33 7.59 -7.91
C ARG A 33 -12.97 8.80 -7.07
N GLY A 34 -13.78 9.87 -7.16
CA GLY A 34 -13.61 11.07 -6.34
C GLY A 34 -13.67 10.76 -4.85
N TRP A 35 -14.64 9.94 -4.45
CA TRP A 35 -14.76 9.47 -3.07
C TRP A 35 -13.54 8.65 -2.64
N VAL A 36 -13.06 7.69 -3.44
CA VAL A 36 -11.87 6.87 -3.13
C VAL A 36 -10.64 7.76 -2.91
N ILE A 37 -10.43 8.77 -3.78
CA ILE A 37 -9.31 9.70 -3.65
C ILE A 37 -9.40 10.46 -2.33
N GLY A 38 -10.55 11.07 -2.03
CA GLY A 38 -10.75 11.84 -0.81
C GLY A 38 -10.65 10.98 0.46
N PHE A 39 -11.23 9.78 0.42
CA PHE A 39 -11.19 8.84 1.53
C PHE A 39 -9.76 8.36 1.82
N VAL A 40 -9.00 8.00 0.79
CA VAL A 40 -7.59 7.59 0.95
C VAL A 40 -6.71 8.79 1.33
N ASP A 41 -6.99 9.98 0.82
CA ASP A 41 -6.28 11.20 1.25
C ASP A 41 -6.47 11.49 2.75
N GLY A 42 -7.66 11.20 3.31
CA GLY A 42 -7.92 11.30 4.75
C GLY A 42 -7.32 10.13 5.53
N GLU A 43 -7.76 8.93 5.25
CA GLU A 43 -7.62 7.73 6.09
C GLU A 43 -6.57 6.72 5.61
N GLY A 44 -6.10 6.82 4.36
CA GLY A 44 -5.15 5.87 3.78
C GLY A 44 -3.74 6.02 4.35
N CYS A 45 -3.00 4.92 4.34
CA CYS A 45 -1.59 4.87 4.71
C CYS A 45 -0.82 4.00 3.73
N PHE A 46 0.26 4.55 3.19
CA PHE A 46 1.26 3.85 2.39
C PHE A 46 2.48 3.63 3.25
N SER A 47 2.88 2.38 3.49
CA SER A 47 3.97 2.08 4.41
C SER A 47 4.96 1.07 3.85
N ILE A 48 6.24 1.35 4.06
CA ILE A 48 7.35 0.43 3.86
C ILE A 48 7.92 0.10 5.24
N GLY A 49 8.03 -1.18 5.54
CA GLY A 49 8.60 -1.68 6.78
C GLY A 49 9.85 -2.50 6.53
N LEU A 50 10.69 -2.63 7.54
CA LEU A 50 11.87 -3.47 7.53
C LEU A 50 11.85 -4.35 8.78
N VAL A 51 11.87 -5.67 8.57
CA VAL A 51 11.84 -6.68 9.63
C VAL A 51 13.14 -7.47 9.55
N ARG A 52 13.88 -7.53 10.66
CA ARG A 52 15.10 -8.36 10.74
C ARG A 52 14.73 -9.85 10.69
N GLN A 53 15.34 -10.56 9.75
CA GLN A 53 15.14 -12.00 9.53
C GLN A 53 16.50 -12.71 9.58
N PRO A 54 17.07 -12.92 10.77
CA PRO A 54 18.35 -13.60 10.90
C PRO A 54 18.23 -15.06 10.46
N SER A 55 19.31 -15.60 9.92
CA SER A 55 19.42 -17.04 9.65
C SER A 55 19.24 -17.83 10.94
N ARG A 56 18.54 -18.94 10.88
CA ARG A 56 18.32 -19.89 11.97
C ARG A 56 18.80 -21.28 11.57
N PRO A 57 19.21 -22.15 12.50
CA PRO A 57 19.52 -23.54 12.18
C PRO A 57 18.37 -24.19 11.37
N GLY A 58 18.68 -24.79 10.23
CA GLY A 58 17.71 -25.44 9.35
C GLY A 58 16.86 -24.51 8.47
N ARG A 59 17.04 -23.16 8.53
CA ARG A 59 16.35 -22.21 7.68
C ARG A 59 17.30 -21.11 7.21
N SER A 60 17.53 -21.07 5.89
CA SER A 60 18.26 -19.97 5.29
C SER A 60 17.48 -18.66 5.48
N GLY A 61 18.15 -17.63 5.98
CA GLY A 61 17.61 -16.29 6.09
C GLY A 61 17.65 -15.55 4.74
N TYR A 62 17.20 -14.31 4.75
CA TYR A 62 17.40 -13.42 3.58
C TYR A 62 18.88 -13.06 3.46
N THR A 63 19.41 -12.98 2.25
CA THR A 63 20.81 -12.61 1.96
C THR A 63 21.22 -11.32 2.67
N THR A 64 20.32 -10.35 2.73
CA THR A 64 20.54 -9.07 3.42
C THR A 64 20.27 -9.13 4.94
N GLY A 65 19.76 -10.23 5.47
CA GLY A 65 19.29 -10.35 6.85
C GLY A 65 17.98 -9.62 7.17
N TYR A 66 17.32 -9.03 6.16
CA TYR A 66 16.10 -8.24 6.33
C TYR A 66 15.03 -8.60 5.32
N GLN A 67 13.78 -8.54 5.77
CA GLN A 67 12.58 -8.59 4.93
C GLN A 67 11.98 -7.18 4.81
N VAL A 68 11.68 -6.76 3.59
CA VAL A 68 10.92 -5.53 3.34
C VAL A 68 9.44 -5.87 3.28
N SER A 69 8.63 -5.23 4.12
CA SER A 69 7.17 -5.24 4.02
C SER A 69 6.67 -3.98 3.33
N HIS A 70 5.55 -4.08 2.64
CA HIS A 70 4.95 -3.00 1.89
C HIS A 70 3.43 -3.16 1.93
N ASP A 71 2.76 -2.17 2.50
CA ASP A 71 1.33 -2.24 2.73
C ASP A 71 0.64 -0.93 2.34
N PHE A 72 -0.42 -1.03 1.55
CA PHE A 72 -1.45 0.00 1.44
C PHE A 72 -2.59 -0.36 2.37
N VAL A 73 -2.94 0.54 3.30
CA VAL A 73 -3.89 0.27 4.38
C VAL A 73 -4.87 1.42 4.51
N VAL A 74 -6.15 1.10 4.70
CA VAL A 74 -7.19 2.04 5.18
C VAL A 74 -7.83 1.44 6.42
N THR A 75 -8.02 2.23 7.48
CA THR A 75 -8.54 1.75 8.76
C THR A 75 -9.81 2.50 9.13
N GLN A 76 -10.84 1.76 9.58
CA GLN A 76 -12.11 2.32 10.03
C GLN A 76 -12.66 1.58 11.25
N GLY A 77 -13.58 2.22 11.99
CA GLY A 77 -14.35 1.58 13.05
C GLY A 77 -15.38 0.60 12.49
N ALA A 78 -15.94 -0.24 13.37
CA ALA A 78 -16.93 -1.25 12.98
C ALA A 78 -18.18 -0.65 12.32
N SER A 79 -18.60 0.54 12.76
CA SER A 79 -19.76 1.26 12.20
C SER A 79 -19.59 1.65 10.72
N SER A 80 -18.35 1.71 10.21
CA SER A 80 -18.00 2.15 8.86
C SER A 80 -17.29 1.05 8.04
N VAL A 81 -17.41 -0.23 8.44
CA VAL A 81 -16.68 -1.33 7.78
C VAL A 81 -17.06 -1.50 6.31
N SER A 82 -18.31 -1.20 5.94
CA SER A 82 -18.79 -1.34 4.55
C SER A 82 -17.98 -0.53 3.54
N CYS A 83 -17.46 0.64 3.93
CA CYS A 83 -16.62 1.43 3.02
C CYS A 83 -15.25 0.76 2.75
N LEU A 84 -14.77 -0.12 3.62
CA LEU A 84 -13.57 -0.93 3.38
C LEU A 84 -13.85 -2.09 2.42
N ASP A 85 -15.06 -2.67 2.49
CA ASP A 85 -15.51 -3.70 1.54
C ASP A 85 -15.67 -3.07 0.14
N ASP A 86 -16.19 -1.84 0.06
CA ASP A 86 -16.29 -1.08 -1.18
C ASP A 86 -14.91 -0.82 -1.82
N LEU A 87 -13.88 -0.51 -1.03
CA LEU A 87 -12.50 -0.40 -1.54
C LEU A 87 -11.97 -1.74 -2.06
N CYS A 88 -12.26 -2.85 -1.33
CA CYS A 88 -11.87 -4.19 -1.73
C CYS A 88 -12.48 -4.58 -3.08
N GLU A 89 -13.78 -4.32 -3.27
CA GLU A 89 -14.46 -4.56 -4.55
C GLU A 89 -13.93 -3.64 -5.66
N PHE A 90 -13.74 -2.36 -5.37
CA PHE A 90 -13.27 -1.38 -6.35
C PHE A 90 -11.90 -1.72 -6.92
N PHE A 91 -10.91 -1.98 -6.05
CA PHE A 91 -9.58 -2.38 -6.50
C PHE A 91 -9.54 -3.84 -6.99
N GLY A 92 -10.53 -4.67 -6.62
CA GLY A 92 -10.51 -6.11 -6.88
C GLY A 92 -9.28 -6.80 -6.28
N ALA A 93 -8.75 -6.26 -5.20
CA ALA A 93 -7.52 -6.66 -4.54
C ALA A 93 -7.56 -6.36 -3.04
N GLY A 94 -6.70 -7.03 -2.27
CA GLY A 94 -6.62 -6.83 -0.83
C GLY A 94 -7.67 -7.61 -0.05
N ARG A 95 -7.71 -7.36 1.26
CA ARG A 95 -8.66 -7.99 2.20
C ARG A 95 -8.94 -7.06 3.36
N VAL A 96 -10.12 -7.23 3.98
CA VAL A 96 -10.49 -6.57 5.23
C VAL A 96 -10.20 -7.50 6.40
N TYR A 97 -9.48 -6.98 7.41
CA TYR A 97 -9.11 -7.68 8.63
C TYR A 97 -9.65 -6.96 9.86
N VAL A 98 -10.07 -7.74 10.87
CA VAL A 98 -10.41 -7.21 12.19
C VAL A 98 -9.14 -7.01 12.99
N ASN A 99 -8.93 -5.79 13.47
CA ASN A 99 -7.94 -5.49 14.49
C ASN A 99 -8.64 -5.43 15.85
N ARG A 100 -8.67 -6.58 16.55
CA ARG A 100 -9.31 -6.68 17.86
C ARG A 100 -8.53 -5.86 18.87
N ARG A 101 -9.17 -4.83 19.42
CA ARG A 101 -8.60 -4.03 20.50
C ARG A 101 -8.99 -4.62 21.84
N HIS A 102 -8.02 -4.68 22.74
CA HIS A 102 -8.21 -5.13 24.13
C HIS A 102 -8.08 -3.96 25.11
N ASP A 103 -8.13 -2.74 24.60
CA ASP A 103 -8.10 -1.47 25.35
C ASP A 103 -9.54 -0.93 25.53
N ASN A 104 -9.71 0.14 26.34
CA ASN A 104 -11.00 0.73 26.66
C ASN A 104 -11.75 1.41 25.48
N HIS A 105 -11.43 1.05 24.23
CA HIS A 105 -12.17 1.56 23.09
C HIS A 105 -13.50 0.83 22.90
N ARG A 106 -14.53 1.59 22.50
CA ARG A 106 -15.92 1.11 22.37
C ARG A 106 -16.14 0.15 21.22
N GLU A 107 -15.26 0.13 20.21
CA GLU A 107 -15.42 -0.71 19.02
C GLU A 107 -14.08 -1.25 18.49
N HIS A 108 -14.13 -2.36 17.77
CA HIS A 108 -13.00 -2.90 17.05
C HIS A 108 -12.69 -2.06 15.82
N LEU A 109 -11.42 -2.01 15.44
CA LEU A 109 -10.98 -1.42 14.18
C LEU A 109 -10.93 -2.48 13.08
N TYR A 110 -11.29 -2.08 11.89
CA TYR A 110 -11.17 -2.87 10.68
C TYR A 110 -10.13 -2.23 9.76
N ARG A 111 -9.39 -3.07 9.06
CA ARG A 111 -8.31 -2.62 8.17
C ARG A 111 -8.47 -3.30 6.81
N TYR A 112 -8.68 -2.50 5.77
CA TYR A 112 -8.45 -2.93 4.40
C TYR A 112 -6.96 -2.89 4.13
N VAL A 113 -6.38 -3.99 3.59
CA VAL A 113 -4.93 -4.12 3.38
C VAL A 113 -4.67 -4.72 2.00
N VAL A 114 -3.84 -4.04 1.21
CA VAL A 114 -3.23 -4.59 -0.01
C VAL A 114 -1.73 -4.72 0.23
N CYS A 115 -1.23 -5.97 0.26
CA CYS A 115 0.17 -6.29 0.52
C CYS A 115 0.81 -7.19 -0.58
N ARG A 116 0.02 -7.72 -1.52
CA ARG A 116 0.59 -8.41 -2.69
C ARG A 116 1.19 -7.39 -3.64
N ARG A 117 2.45 -7.60 -4.00
CA ARG A 117 3.18 -6.67 -4.86
C ARG A 117 2.54 -6.53 -6.23
N GLU A 118 2.07 -7.62 -6.80
CA GLU A 118 1.37 -7.66 -8.08
C GLU A 118 0.11 -6.77 -8.04
N ASP A 119 -0.71 -6.90 -6.99
CA ASP A 119 -1.93 -6.09 -6.82
C ASP A 119 -1.60 -4.60 -6.66
N LEU A 120 -0.51 -4.28 -5.96
CA LEU A 120 -0.04 -2.89 -5.83
C LEU A 120 0.40 -2.32 -7.18
N LEU A 121 1.21 -3.06 -7.93
CA LEU A 121 1.76 -2.63 -9.22
C LEU A 121 0.69 -2.54 -10.32
N GLU A 122 -0.27 -3.46 -10.33
CA GLU A 122 -1.25 -3.55 -11.41
C GLU A 122 -2.51 -2.72 -11.16
N ARG A 123 -2.84 -2.42 -9.88
CA ARG A 123 -4.13 -1.83 -9.51
C ARG A 123 -4.00 -0.53 -8.72
N VAL A 124 -3.28 -0.55 -7.59
CA VAL A 124 -3.24 0.58 -6.66
C VAL A 124 -2.36 1.71 -7.20
N ILE A 125 -1.12 1.39 -7.59
CA ILE A 125 -0.15 2.39 -8.07
C ILE A 125 -0.64 3.06 -9.37
N PRO A 126 -1.11 2.34 -10.40
CA PRO A 126 -1.62 2.96 -11.60
C PRO A 126 -2.84 3.85 -11.34
N PHE A 127 -3.71 3.46 -10.39
CA PHE A 127 -4.87 4.26 -10.04
C PHE A 127 -4.47 5.62 -9.46
N PHE A 128 -3.62 5.67 -8.43
CA PHE A 128 -3.23 6.93 -7.80
C PHE A 128 -2.24 7.76 -8.64
N ARG A 129 -1.56 7.18 -9.61
CA ARG A 129 -0.81 7.93 -10.63
C ARG A 129 -1.75 8.61 -11.64
N GLN A 130 -2.82 7.93 -12.05
CA GLN A 130 -3.83 8.50 -12.95
C GLN A 130 -4.72 9.51 -12.25
N TYR A 131 -5.04 9.28 -10.96
CA TYR A 131 -5.91 10.11 -10.13
C TYR A 131 -5.17 10.51 -8.84
N PRO A 132 -4.31 11.54 -8.88
CA PRO A 132 -3.40 11.85 -7.79
C PRO A 132 -4.11 12.29 -6.51
N LEU A 133 -3.58 11.88 -5.37
CA LEU A 133 -3.91 12.42 -4.06
C LEU A 133 -3.59 13.92 -4.00
N ARG A 134 -4.32 14.67 -3.21
CA ARG A 134 -4.21 16.14 -3.14
C ARG A 134 -3.44 16.66 -1.95
N THR A 135 -3.35 15.86 -0.88
CA THR A 135 -2.63 16.24 0.35
C THR A 135 -1.14 15.87 0.26
N ALA A 136 -0.39 16.17 1.32
CA ALA A 136 1.01 15.74 1.48
C ALA A 136 1.19 14.22 1.39
N LYS A 137 0.12 13.43 1.57
CA LYS A 137 0.13 11.98 1.40
C LYS A 137 0.54 11.54 0.00
N ARG A 138 0.33 12.39 -1.01
CA ARG A 138 0.83 12.17 -2.37
C ARG A 138 2.35 11.91 -2.40
N LEU A 139 3.12 12.65 -1.60
CA LEU A 139 4.58 12.47 -1.55
C LEU A 139 4.96 11.11 -0.93
N ASP A 140 4.24 10.69 0.11
CA ASP A 140 4.46 9.37 0.71
C ASP A 140 4.02 8.24 -0.24
N PHE A 141 2.94 8.45 -1.01
CA PHE A 141 2.51 7.52 -2.05
C PHE A 141 3.58 7.35 -3.15
N GLU A 142 4.16 8.42 -3.68
CA GLU A 142 5.20 8.31 -4.74
C GLU A 142 6.45 7.58 -4.23
N LYS A 143 6.87 7.85 -2.99
CA LYS A 143 7.97 7.13 -2.33
C LYS A 143 7.64 5.64 -2.14
N PHE A 144 6.42 5.35 -1.71
CA PHE A 144 5.93 3.98 -1.60
C PHE A 144 5.96 3.27 -2.95
N ALA A 145 5.44 3.90 -4.01
CA ALA A 145 5.43 3.36 -5.37
C ALA A 145 6.85 3.04 -5.84
N SER A 146 7.79 3.99 -5.68
CA SER A 146 9.20 3.78 -6.02
C SER A 146 9.82 2.59 -5.28
N CYS A 147 9.54 2.44 -3.97
CA CYS A 147 10.02 1.28 -3.21
C CYS A 147 9.45 -0.04 -3.73
N VAL A 148 8.15 -0.09 -4.05
CA VAL A 148 7.49 -1.29 -4.57
C VAL A 148 8.07 -1.68 -5.95
N GLU A 149 8.36 -0.70 -6.81
CA GLU A 149 8.99 -0.89 -8.12
C GLU A 149 10.43 -1.42 -7.99
N LEU A 150 11.25 -0.81 -7.13
CA LEU A 150 12.60 -1.31 -6.81
C LEU A 150 12.56 -2.75 -6.29
N MET A 151 11.55 -3.09 -5.50
CA MET A 151 11.35 -4.46 -5.03
C MET A 151 10.93 -5.41 -6.14
N ALA A 152 10.17 -4.96 -7.14
CA ALA A 152 9.81 -5.76 -8.31
C ALA A 152 11.05 -6.10 -9.16
N GLU A 153 12.00 -5.17 -9.25
CA GLU A 153 13.31 -5.37 -9.88
C GLU A 153 14.26 -6.27 -9.07
N GLY A 154 13.84 -6.69 -7.87
CA GLY A 154 14.67 -7.52 -7.00
C GLY A 154 15.76 -6.77 -6.21
N ARG A 155 15.80 -5.44 -6.26
CA ARG A 155 16.81 -4.59 -5.57
C ARG A 155 16.90 -4.87 -4.07
N HIS A 156 15.78 -5.16 -3.40
CA HIS A 156 15.71 -5.52 -1.98
C HIS A 156 16.51 -6.78 -1.61
N LYS A 157 16.96 -7.58 -2.59
CA LYS A 157 17.76 -8.80 -2.37
C LYS A 157 19.26 -8.52 -2.25
N THR A 158 19.72 -7.32 -2.60
CA THR A 158 21.12 -6.87 -2.48
C THR A 158 21.26 -5.85 -1.37
N HIS A 159 22.42 -5.75 -0.75
CA HIS A 159 22.68 -4.77 0.31
C HIS A 159 22.56 -3.33 -0.21
N THR A 160 23.12 -3.04 -1.40
CA THR A 160 23.05 -1.73 -2.05
C THR A 160 21.60 -1.33 -2.37
N GLY A 161 20.83 -2.21 -2.99
CA GLY A 161 19.43 -1.90 -3.33
C GLY A 161 18.54 -1.83 -2.10
N LEU A 162 18.82 -2.62 -1.04
CA LEU A 162 18.13 -2.48 0.23
C LEU A 162 18.44 -1.14 0.90
N ALA A 163 19.71 -0.67 0.82
CA ALA A 163 20.08 0.64 1.35
C ALA A 163 19.30 1.77 0.67
N GLU A 164 19.16 1.71 -0.66
CA GLU A 164 18.37 2.65 -1.45
C GLU A 164 16.88 2.68 -0.98
N ILE A 165 16.27 1.51 -0.80
CA ILE A 165 14.88 1.41 -0.28
C ILE A 165 14.77 2.00 1.13
N VAL A 166 15.75 1.74 2.01
CA VAL A 166 15.76 2.27 3.38
C VAL A 166 15.93 3.79 3.38
N GLU A 167 16.71 4.36 2.48
CA GLU A 167 16.87 5.81 2.33
C GLU A 167 15.55 6.49 1.94
N ILE A 168 14.80 5.91 1.00
CA ILE A 168 13.46 6.39 0.66
C ILE A 168 12.51 6.24 1.87
N MET A 169 12.47 5.04 2.46
CA MET A 169 11.57 4.70 3.57
C MET A 169 11.72 5.65 4.77
N GLN A 170 12.94 6.04 5.15
CA GLN A 170 13.13 6.91 6.32
C GLN A 170 12.63 8.34 6.12
N THR A 171 12.30 8.74 4.89
CA THR A 171 11.68 10.04 4.56
C THR A 171 10.15 9.98 4.50
N MET A 172 9.54 8.79 4.70
CA MET A 172 8.09 8.58 4.66
C MET A 172 7.46 8.69 6.05
N ASN A 173 6.19 9.12 6.09
CA ASN A 173 5.33 9.08 7.30
C ASN A 173 6.01 9.65 8.57
N ARG A 174 6.82 10.70 8.45
CA ARG A 174 7.57 11.34 9.55
C ARG A 174 8.39 10.36 10.40
N ARG A 175 8.90 9.29 9.83
CA ARG A 175 9.70 8.29 10.55
C ARG A 175 11.06 8.86 10.98
N LYS A 176 11.58 8.33 12.09
CA LYS A 176 12.92 8.70 12.56
C LYS A 176 13.97 8.21 11.56
N PRO A 177 15.00 9.02 11.23
CA PRO A 177 16.09 8.61 10.38
C PRO A 177 16.80 7.35 10.89
N ARG A 178 17.23 6.47 9.98
CA ARG A 178 17.95 5.22 10.28
C ARG A 178 19.35 5.25 9.67
N HIS A 179 20.09 6.33 9.91
CA HIS A 179 21.42 6.56 9.32
C HIS A 179 22.39 5.39 9.58
N GLU A 180 22.37 4.83 10.78
CA GLU A 180 23.24 3.70 11.15
C GLU A 180 22.94 2.46 10.29
N LEU A 181 21.66 2.15 10.06
CA LEU A 181 21.27 1.02 9.21
C LEU A 181 21.71 1.22 7.76
N VAL A 182 21.56 2.42 7.22
CA VAL A 182 22.03 2.74 5.87
C VAL A 182 23.55 2.57 5.76
N ARG A 183 24.30 3.04 6.78
CA ARG A 183 25.76 2.89 6.83
C ARG A 183 26.17 1.43 6.85
N ILE A 184 25.51 0.59 7.68
CA ILE A 184 25.77 -0.86 7.77
C ILE A 184 25.52 -1.51 6.42
N LEU A 185 24.40 -1.24 5.77
CA LEU A 185 24.04 -1.84 4.49
C LEU A 185 25.00 -1.44 3.36
N ARG A 186 25.43 -0.19 3.32
CA ARG A 186 26.42 0.28 2.33
C ARG A 186 27.82 -0.29 2.60
N GLY A 187 28.21 -0.51 3.85
CA GLY A 187 29.49 -1.09 4.21
C GLY A 187 29.63 -2.59 3.87
N HIS A 188 28.53 -3.27 3.52
CA HIS A 188 28.50 -4.67 3.09
C HIS A 188 28.55 -4.82 1.56
N THR A 189 28.95 -3.79 0.82
CA THR A 189 29.22 -3.93 -0.63
C THR A 189 30.41 -4.90 -0.76
N PRO A 190 30.28 -6.06 -1.46
CA PRO A 190 31.43 -6.92 -1.69
C PRO A 190 32.47 -6.12 -2.47
N ASP A 191 33.70 -6.11 -1.98
CA ASP A 191 34.85 -5.70 -2.80
C ASP A 191 34.78 -6.54 -4.06
N ILE A 192 34.64 -5.89 -5.21
CA ILE A 192 34.85 -6.52 -6.49
C ILE A 192 36.35 -6.78 -6.51
N GLN A 193 36.78 -7.98 -6.10
CA GLN A 193 38.12 -8.43 -6.34
C GLN A 193 38.25 -8.52 -7.86
N ASP A 194 39.00 -7.56 -8.42
CA ASP A 194 39.59 -7.68 -9.74
C ASP A 194 40.34 -9.01 -9.79
N THR A 195 39.74 -10.01 -10.38
CA THR A 195 40.44 -11.18 -10.84
C THR A 195 41.10 -10.80 -12.14
N GLY A 196 42.37 -10.39 -12.01
CA GLY A 196 43.32 -10.30 -13.11
C GLY A 196 43.57 -11.65 -13.77
#